data_e84c2dc5242391443485938a62ebb34a
#
_entry.id   e84c2dc5242391443485938a62ebb34a
#
_cell.length_a   1.000
_cell.length_b   1.000
_cell.length_c   1.000
_cell.angle_alpha   90.00
_cell.angle_beta   90.00
_cell.angle_gamma   90.00
#
_symmetry.space_group_name_H-M   'P 1'
#
loop_
_entity.id
_entity.type
_entity.pdbx_description
1 polymer ?
#
loop_
_entity_poly.entity_id
_entity_poly.type
_entity_poly.pdbx_seq_one_letter_code
_entity_poly.pdbx_strand_id
1 'polypeptide(L)' 'MTKSEPKGTTLTTKKSVECKKIISKHSKDFGGTLTDLDVIKLCGCSRQSYYKYKTEIKRASP' A
#
# COMPACT_ATOMS: atom_id res chain seq x y z
N MET A 1 -11.77 -20.33 8.07
CA MET A 1 -11.70 -19.88 8.20
C MET A 1 -11.50 -19.07 8.43
N THR A 2 -11.37 -18.96 8.47
CA THR A 2 -11.22 -18.44 8.67
C THR A 2 -10.98 -17.52 8.84
N LYS A 3 -10.82 -17.34 8.90
CA LYS A 3 -10.54 -16.70 8.98
C LYS A 3 -10.38 -15.79 9.28
N SER A 4 -10.30 -15.72 9.43
CA SER A 4 -10.19 -15.04 9.73
C SER A 4 -10.04 -14.01 10.08
N GLU A 5 -10.20 -13.52 10.25
CA GLU A 5 -10.15 -12.56 10.47
C GLU A 5 -10.10 -11.93 11.52
N PRO A 6 -9.58 -11.47 11.68
CA PRO A 6 -9.40 -10.96 12.71
C PRO A 6 -9.91 -9.82 13.06
N LYS A 7 -10.31 -9.63 13.27
CA LYS A 7 -10.82 -8.89 13.58
C LYS A 7 -10.41 -7.93 14.28
N GLY A 8 -10.61 -7.46 14.62
CA GLY A 8 -10.40 -6.48 15.28
C GLY A 8 -9.30 -5.68 15.21
N THR A 9 -8.50 -6.07 14.72
CA THR A 9 -7.46 -5.52 14.74
C THR A 9 -7.20 -4.79 13.85
N THR A 10 -7.65 -4.67 13.17
CA THR A 10 -7.30 -4.20 12.37
C THR A 10 -7.19 -3.08 11.89
N LEU A 11 -6.37 -2.52 11.77
CA LEU A 11 -6.02 -1.45 11.12
C LEU A 11 -5.76 -1.64 9.73
N THR A 12 -5.48 -2.84 9.32
CA THR A 12 -5.18 -3.17 7.94
C THR A 12 -6.48 -3.50 7.23
N THR A 13 -6.95 -2.61 6.42
CA THR A 13 -8.12 -2.86 5.62
C THR A 13 -7.72 -3.51 4.31
N LYS A 14 -8.68 -4.10 3.64
CA LYS A 14 -8.44 -4.69 2.34
C LYS A 14 -7.88 -3.67 1.35
N LYS A 15 -8.43 -2.48 1.37
CA LYS A 15 -7.97 -1.43 0.48
C LYS A 15 -6.53 -1.04 0.79
N SER A 16 -6.19 -1.00 2.06
CA SER A 16 -4.83 -0.67 2.46
C SER A 16 -3.85 -1.71 1.93
N VAL A 17 -4.20 -2.97 2.04
CA VAL A 17 -3.34 -4.05 1.54
C VAL A 17 -3.17 -3.94 0.03
N GLU A 18 -4.25 -3.67 -0.68
CA GLU A 18 -4.18 -3.54 -2.13
C GLU A 18 -3.33 -2.36 -2.54
N CYS A 19 -3.49 -1.23 -1.87
CA CYS A 19 -2.68 -0.06 -2.17
C CYS A 19 -1.20 -0.35 -1.96
N LYS A 20 -0.87 -1.02 -0.88
CA LYS A 20 0.51 -1.35 -0.61
C LYS A 20 1.08 -2.27 -1.68
N LYS A 21 0.30 -3.22 -2.16
CA LYS A 21 0.75 -4.10 -3.23
C LYS A 21 1.02 -3.32 -4.51
N ILE A 22 0.12 -2.42 -4.85
CA ILE A 22 0.30 -1.61 -6.05
C ILE A 22 1.55 -0.74 -5.92
N ILE A 23 1.72 -0.11 -4.78
CA ILE A 23 2.87 0.73 -4.55
C ILE A 23 4.17 -0.07 -4.68
N SER A 24 4.23 -1.21 -4.00
CA SER A 24 5.45 -1.98 -4.00
C SER A 24 5.74 -2.62 -5.36
N LYS A 25 4.72 -2.77 -6.19
CA LYS A 25 4.90 -3.38 -7.50
C LYS A 25 5.19 -2.36 -8.59
N HIS A 26 4.54 -1.21 -8.53
CA HIS A 26 4.62 -0.24 -9.62
C HIS A 26 5.41 1.03 -9.33
N SER A 27 5.61 1.36 -8.08
CA SER A 27 6.33 2.58 -7.73
C SER A 27 7.80 2.49 -8.11
N LYS A 28 8.33 3.58 -8.64
CA LYS A 28 9.73 3.63 -8.98
C LYS A 28 10.64 3.34 -7.79
N ASP A 29 10.22 3.75 -6.61
CA ASP A 29 11.02 3.54 -5.42
C ASP A 29 11.17 2.07 -5.08
N PHE A 30 10.32 1.23 -5.63
CA PHE A 30 10.36 -0.21 -5.36
C PHE A 30 10.59 -1.02 -6.63
N GLY A 31 11.24 -0.40 -7.60
CA GLY A 31 11.59 -1.11 -8.82
C GLY A 31 10.55 -1.07 -9.91
N GLY A 32 9.50 -0.30 -9.73
CA GLY A 32 8.49 -0.16 -10.76
C GLY A 32 8.85 0.94 -11.75
N THR A 33 7.88 1.31 -12.57
CA THR A 33 8.10 2.32 -13.59
C THR A 33 7.18 3.53 -13.44
N LEU A 34 6.25 3.50 -12.51
CA LEU A 34 5.28 4.57 -12.35
C LEU A 34 5.75 5.62 -11.36
N THR A 35 5.37 6.85 -11.63
CA THR A 35 5.65 7.93 -10.71
C THR A 35 4.70 7.88 -9.53
N ASP A 36 4.99 8.68 -8.50
CA ASP A 36 4.13 8.75 -7.34
C ASP A 36 2.70 9.10 -7.71
N LEU A 37 2.55 10.08 -8.58
CA LEU A 37 1.21 10.51 -9.00
C LEU A 37 0.46 9.40 -9.70
N ASP A 38 1.15 8.68 -10.57
CA ASP A 38 0.51 7.57 -11.28
C ASP A 38 0.07 6.48 -10.32
N VAL A 39 0.91 6.17 -9.35
CA VAL A 39 0.58 5.14 -8.37
C VAL A 39 -0.59 5.58 -7.49
N ILE A 40 -0.62 6.84 -7.10
CA ILE A 40 -1.72 7.38 -6.32
C ILE A 40 -3.03 7.22 -7.09
N LYS A 41 -3.00 7.49 -8.38
CA LYS A 41 -4.19 7.34 -9.21
C LYS A 41 -4.64 5.88 -9.29
N LEU A 42 -3.69 4.99 -9.41
CA LEU A 42 -4.01 3.57 -9.44
C LEU A 42 -4.61 3.09 -8.13
N CYS A 43 -4.05 3.55 -7.03
CA CYS A 43 -4.55 3.15 -5.72
C CYS A 43 -5.88 3.78 -5.39
N GLY A 44 -6.15 4.96 -5.94
CA GLY A 44 -7.36 5.67 -5.61
C GLY A 44 -7.35 6.23 -4.20
N CYS A 45 -6.17 6.47 -3.64
CA CYS A 45 -6.05 7.01 -2.30
C CYS A 45 -5.53 8.45 -2.37
N SER A 46 -5.53 9.13 -1.23
CA SER A 46 -5.01 10.47 -1.17
C SER A 46 -3.49 10.42 -1.13
N ARG A 47 -2.87 11.55 -1.45
CA ARG A 47 -1.42 11.64 -1.42
C ARG A 47 -0.89 11.32 -0.03
N GLN A 48 -1.56 11.81 0.98
CA GLN A 48 -1.16 11.57 2.35
C GLN A 48 -1.17 10.09 2.68
N SER A 49 -2.22 9.40 2.29
CA SER A 49 -2.31 7.96 2.51
C SER A 49 -1.22 7.22 1.73
N TYR A 50 -0.95 7.65 0.52
CA TYR A 50 0.07 7.03 -0.30
C TYR A 50 1.44 7.08 0.40
N TYR A 51 1.83 8.24 0.89
CA TYR A 51 3.12 8.35 1.55
C TYR A 51 3.19 7.58 2.85
N LYS A 52 2.07 7.48 3.54
CA LYS A 52 1.99 6.66 4.74
C LYS A 52 2.24 5.20 4.39
N TYR A 53 1.56 4.69 3.40
CA TYR A 53 1.73 3.31 2.96
C TYR A 53 3.16 3.06 2.47
N LYS A 54 3.68 4.01 1.72
CA LYS A 54 5.03 3.90 1.19
C LYS A 54 6.05 3.77 2.31
N THR A 55 5.90 4.59 3.34
CA THR A 55 6.77 4.54 4.50
C THR A 55 6.68 3.20 5.20
N GLU A 56 5.47 2.69 5.36
CA GLU A 56 5.26 1.40 6.01
C GLU A 56 5.91 0.28 5.22
N ILE A 57 5.81 0.31 3.92
CA ILE A 57 6.45 -0.70 3.09
C ILE A 57 7.96 -0.66 3.24
N LYS A 58 8.54 0.54 3.24
CA LYS A 58 9.97 0.68 3.41
C LYS A 58 10.44 0.18 4.76
N ARG A 59 9.65 0.41 5.79
CA ARG A 59 10.00 -0.07 7.12
C ARG A 59 9.92 -1.57 7.23
N ALA A 60 8.97 -2.16 6.53
CA ALA A 60 8.80 -3.60 6.56
C ALA A 60 9.84 -4.32 5.71
N SER A 61 10.42 -3.64 4.74
CA SER A 61 11.40 -4.26 3.88
C SER A 61 12.75 -4.37 4.58
N PRO A 62 13.44 -5.43 4.36
CA PRO A 62 14.76 -5.60 4.95
C PRO A 62 15.78 -4.63 4.36
#